data_07cea5d644347f0019d2cdf09ac9218e
#
_entry.id   07cea5d644347f0019d2cdf09ac9218e
#
_cell.length_a   1.000
_cell.length_b   1.000
_cell.length_c   1.000
_cell.angle_alpha   90.00
_cell.angle_beta   90.00
_cell.angle_gamma   90.00
#
_symmetry.space_group_name_H-M   'P 1'
#
loop_
_entity.id
_entity.type
_entity.pdbx_description
1 polymer ?
#
loop_
_entity_poly.entity_id
_entity_poly.type
_entity_poly.pdbx_seq_one_letter_code
_entity_poly.pdbx_strand_id
1 'polypeptide(L)'
;MKYYKNEKLIKKERGNFMKKVYFIGAGPGDPDLITVKGKKIVEKADVIIYAGSLVNREIIECHKDGAEIYNSASMNLDEVMEVTIKAQKKGKLIARVHTGDPSIYGAIREQMDILDEYGIEYEVIPGVSSFVAAAAAIKKEFTLPDVSQTIICTRLEGRTPVPEAESLESLASHKCSMAIFLSVQMIDEVVKRLLKHYDKTTPIAIIQKATWEDQKVVMGTLETIAELVKKEKITKTAQILVGNFMGNEYSKSKLYDKAFSHEFRKGIEE
;
A
#
# COMPACT_ATOMS: atom_id res chain seq x y z
N MET A 1 39.25 4.74 9.03
CA MET A 1 39.24 5.04 10.48
C MET A 1 39.07 6.54 10.81
N LYS A 2 38.53 7.36 9.90
CA LYS A 2 38.25 8.80 10.11
C LYS A 2 36.76 9.17 10.23
N TYR A 3 35.86 8.25 9.96
CA TYR A 3 34.38 8.51 10.00
C TYR A 3 33.77 8.44 11.39
N TYR A 4 34.34 7.67 12.32
CA TYR A 4 33.76 7.47 13.67
C TYR A 4 34.05 8.59 14.70
N LYS A 5 34.92 9.54 14.40
CA LYS A 5 35.24 10.65 15.34
C LYS A 5 34.25 11.83 15.26
N ASN A 6 33.49 11.98 14.17
CA ASN A 6 32.55 13.08 14.01
C ASN A 6 31.18 12.84 14.66
N GLU A 7 30.78 11.58 14.89
CA GLU A 7 29.46 11.27 15.51
C GLU A 7 29.33 11.74 16.97
N LYS A 8 30.43 11.72 17.74
CA LYS A 8 30.40 12.17 19.14
C LYS A 8 30.37 13.70 19.29
N LEU A 9 30.92 14.45 18.34
CA LEU A 9 30.84 15.91 18.31
C LEU A 9 29.48 16.40 17.87
N ILE A 10 28.88 15.75 16.89
CA ILE A 10 27.53 16.06 16.40
C ILE A 10 26.46 15.77 17.45
N LYS A 11 26.65 14.74 18.30
CA LYS A 11 25.73 14.43 19.42
C LYS A 11 25.79 15.46 20.57
N LYS A 12 26.85 16.23 20.71
CA LYS A 12 27.02 17.17 21.84
C LYS A 12 26.43 18.57 21.58
N GLU A 13 26.15 18.92 20.33
CA GLU A 13 25.50 20.20 19.97
C GLU A 13 23.98 20.08 19.74
N ARG A 14 23.42 18.85 19.81
CA ARG A 14 22.00 18.55 19.61
C ARG A 14 21.16 18.65 20.89
N GLY A 15 21.31 19.77 21.61
CA GLY A 15 20.42 20.11 22.74
C GLY A 15 19.03 20.60 22.36
N ASN A 16 18.73 20.68 21.05
CA ASN A 16 17.38 20.90 20.54
C ASN A 16 16.90 19.61 19.88
N PHE A 17 15.87 18.98 20.44
CA PHE A 17 15.17 17.85 19.84
C PHE A 17 14.56 18.28 18.50
N MET A 18 15.31 18.16 17.41
CA MET A 18 14.76 18.31 16.07
C MET A 18 13.71 17.21 15.89
N LYS A 19 12.45 17.60 15.73
CA LYS A 19 11.36 16.63 15.54
C LYS A 19 11.55 15.91 14.20
N LYS A 20 11.31 14.59 14.20
CA LYS A 20 11.45 13.73 13.01
C LYS A 20 10.41 14.03 11.95
N VAL A 21 10.70 13.63 10.71
CA VAL A 21 9.71 13.47 9.64
C VAL A 21 9.10 12.09 9.74
N TYR A 22 7.77 11.99 9.67
CA TYR A 22 7.06 10.72 9.72
C TYR A 22 6.36 10.46 8.39
N PHE A 23 6.75 9.40 7.68
CA PHE A 23 6.01 8.86 6.55
C PHE A 23 4.92 7.95 7.08
N ILE A 24 3.65 8.30 6.88
CA ILE A 24 2.52 7.64 7.54
C ILE A 24 1.61 7.03 6.49
N GLY A 25 1.31 5.73 6.63
CA GLY A 25 0.26 5.09 5.86
C GLY A 25 -1.12 5.46 6.42
N ALA A 26 -1.92 6.10 5.60
CA ALA A 26 -3.29 6.51 5.95
C ALA A 26 -4.31 5.37 5.90
N GLY A 27 -3.90 4.19 5.41
CA GLY A 27 -4.84 3.12 5.12
C GLY A 27 -5.55 3.29 3.77
N PRO A 28 -6.49 2.39 3.45
CA PRO A 28 -7.09 2.28 2.12
C PRO A 28 -8.23 3.26 1.85
N GLY A 29 -8.83 3.84 2.90
CA GLY A 29 -9.97 4.76 2.75
C GLY A 29 -10.71 5.06 4.04
N ASP A 30 -11.15 4.03 4.76
CA ASP A 30 -11.81 4.16 6.06
C ASP A 30 -10.82 4.80 7.07
N PRO A 31 -11.19 5.92 7.72
CA PRO A 31 -10.36 6.62 8.69
C PRO A 31 -9.94 5.77 9.88
N ASP A 32 -10.73 4.78 10.26
CA ASP A 32 -10.42 3.89 11.38
C ASP A 32 -9.35 2.83 11.03
N LEU A 33 -9.00 2.70 9.74
CA LEU A 33 -7.93 1.81 9.27
C LEU A 33 -6.54 2.45 9.26
N ILE A 34 -6.41 3.69 9.69
CA ILE A 34 -5.10 4.24 10.02
C ILE A 34 -4.58 3.57 11.30
N THR A 35 -3.27 3.35 11.38
CA THR A 35 -2.71 2.84 12.64
C THR A 35 -2.84 3.85 13.77
N VAL A 36 -3.04 3.36 14.99
CA VAL A 36 -3.12 4.23 16.20
C VAL A 36 -1.89 5.13 16.32
N LYS A 37 -0.70 4.63 15.95
CA LYS A 37 0.54 5.42 15.97
C LYS A 37 0.49 6.52 14.91
N GLY A 38 0.06 6.21 13.70
CA GLY A 38 -0.08 7.18 12.61
C GLY A 38 -1.05 8.31 12.97
N LYS A 39 -2.24 7.97 13.47
CA LYS A 39 -3.26 8.95 13.91
C LYS A 39 -2.72 9.90 14.96
N LYS A 40 -2.10 9.38 16.03
CA LYS A 40 -1.50 10.19 17.11
C LYS A 40 -0.41 11.16 16.64
N ILE A 41 0.29 10.81 15.54
CA ILE A 41 1.31 11.69 14.95
C ILE A 41 0.63 12.78 14.13
N VAL A 42 -0.38 12.45 13.32
CA VAL A 42 -1.16 13.43 12.53
C VAL A 42 -1.81 14.47 13.47
N GLU A 43 -2.46 14.01 14.54
CA GLU A 43 -3.08 14.89 15.56
C GLU A 43 -2.10 15.89 16.19
N LYS A 44 -0.82 15.55 16.28
CA LYS A 44 0.23 16.38 16.91
C LYS A 44 1.09 17.14 15.90
N ALA A 45 0.97 16.85 14.62
CA ALA A 45 1.82 17.42 13.60
C ALA A 45 1.68 18.95 13.50
N ASP A 46 2.81 19.63 13.31
CA ASP A 46 2.86 21.06 13.03
C ASP A 46 2.68 21.32 11.53
N VAL A 47 3.11 20.34 10.69
CA VAL A 47 2.99 20.36 9.24
C VAL A 47 2.51 19.01 8.76
N ILE A 48 1.48 19.00 7.93
CA ILE A 48 0.95 17.81 7.28
C ILE A 48 1.07 17.98 5.78
N ILE A 49 1.72 17.02 5.12
CA ILE A 49 1.81 16.97 3.65
C ILE A 49 1.15 15.65 3.23
N TYR A 50 0.04 15.69 2.52
CA TYR A 50 -0.74 14.50 2.18
C TYR A 50 -0.87 14.26 0.67
N ALA A 51 -1.06 13.00 0.27
CA ALA A 51 -1.06 12.55 -1.13
C ALA A 51 -2.41 12.78 -1.87
N GLY A 52 -2.99 13.95 -1.69
CA GLY A 52 -4.17 14.39 -2.44
C GLY A 52 -5.44 13.57 -2.15
N SER A 53 -6.28 13.43 -3.16
CA SER A 53 -7.60 12.80 -3.07
C SER A 53 -7.60 11.29 -2.77
N LEU A 54 -6.42 10.68 -2.70
CA LEU A 54 -6.28 9.26 -2.32
C LEU A 54 -6.21 9.06 -0.80
N VAL A 55 -6.08 10.13 -0.03
CA VAL A 55 -6.12 10.13 1.43
C VAL A 55 -7.47 10.67 1.87
N ASN A 56 -8.18 9.96 2.74
CA ASN A 56 -9.44 10.44 3.28
C ASN A 56 -9.23 11.72 4.10
N ARG A 57 -10.05 12.72 3.86
CA ARG A 57 -9.94 14.03 4.51
C ARG A 57 -10.12 13.97 6.02
N GLU A 58 -10.98 13.09 6.51
CA GLU A 58 -11.21 12.92 7.94
C GLU A 58 -9.93 12.59 8.71
N ILE A 59 -8.99 11.87 8.07
CA ILE A 59 -7.66 11.59 8.65
C ILE A 59 -6.86 12.89 8.81
N ILE A 60 -7.00 13.82 7.88
CA ILE A 60 -6.27 15.09 7.89
C ILE A 60 -6.95 16.09 8.83
N GLU A 61 -8.28 16.08 8.90
CA GLU A 61 -9.08 17.00 9.69
C GLU A 61 -8.93 16.81 11.22
N CYS A 62 -8.38 15.68 11.66
CA CYS A 62 -8.07 15.46 13.09
C CYS A 62 -6.81 16.21 13.58
N HIS A 63 -6.22 17.08 12.77
CA HIS A 63 -5.04 17.86 13.13
C HIS A 63 -5.31 18.86 14.27
N LYS A 64 -4.25 19.25 14.97
CA LYS A 64 -4.32 20.33 15.96
C LYS A 64 -4.51 21.70 15.31
N ASP A 65 -5.01 22.65 16.08
CA ASP A 65 -5.11 24.06 15.67
C ASP A 65 -3.75 24.64 15.27
N GLY A 66 -3.73 25.38 14.17
CA GLY A 66 -2.52 26.04 13.63
C GLY A 66 -1.56 25.13 12.90
N ALA A 67 -1.94 23.89 12.60
CA ALA A 67 -1.17 23.02 11.71
C ALA A 67 -1.18 23.55 10.26
N GLU A 68 -0.01 23.54 9.61
CA GLU A 68 0.11 23.87 8.17
C GLU A 68 -0.19 22.62 7.34
N ILE A 69 -1.12 22.72 6.38
CA ILE A 69 -1.57 21.57 5.58
C ILE A 69 -1.25 21.80 4.12
N TYR A 70 -0.55 20.83 3.50
CA TYR A 70 -0.15 20.87 2.09
C TYR A 70 -0.69 19.65 1.34
N ASN A 71 -1.33 19.90 0.20
CA ASN A 71 -1.74 18.85 -0.73
C ASN A 71 -0.65 18.64 -1.78
N SER A 72 0.04 17.50 -1.73
CA SER A 72 1.13 17.21 -2.65
C SER A 72 0.69 16.72 -4.04
N ALA A 73 -0.60 16.65 -4.34
CA ALA A 73 -1.06 16.26 -5.67
C ALA A 73 -0.64 17.25 -6.78
N SER A 74 -0.38 18.49 -6.43
CA SER A 74 0.09 19.56 -7.34
C SER A 74 1.54 19.98 -7.11
N MET A 75 2.28 19.24 -6.28
CA MET A 75 3.67 19.53 -5.92
C MET A 75 4.62 18.53 -6.59
N ASN A 76 5.77 19.00 -7.03
CA ASN A 76 6.89 18.15 -7.41
C ASN A 76 7.73 17.76 -6.18
N LEU A 77 8.76 16.92 -6.38
CA LEU A 77 9.62 16.44 -5.30
C LEU A 77 10.34 17.61 -4.58
N ASP A 78 10.89 18.55 -5.33
CA ASP A 78 11.65 19.69 -4.77
C ASP A 78 10.76 20.55 -3.88
N GLU A 79 9.53 20.83 -4.31
CA GLU A 79 8.55 21.61 -3.54
C GLU A 79 8.14 20.91 -2.24
N VAL A 80 7.92 19.59 -2.28
CA VAL A 80 7.63 18.80 -1.08
C VAL A 80 8.81 18.84 -0.11
N MET A 81 10.02 18.67 -0.61
CA MET A 81 11.23 18.66 0.21
C MET A 81 11.58 20.05 0.74
N GLU A 82 11.34 21.11 -0.03
CA GLU A 82 11.51 22.48 0.43
C GLU A 82 10.64 22.79 1.66
N VAL A 83 9.34 22.45 1.59
CA VAL A 83 8.41 22.59 2.73
C VAL A 83 8.90 21.77 3.92
N THR A 84 9.28 20.50 3.69
CA THR A 84 9.75 19.59 4.73
C THR A 84 11.01 20.12 5.43
N ILE A 85 12.02 20.49 4.67
CA ILE A 85 13.30 20.99 5.20
C ILE A 85 13.13 22.33 5.93
N LYS A 86 12.33 23.26 5.37
CA LYS A 86 12.02 24.53 6.03
C LYS A 86 11.31 24.33 7.38
N ALA A 87 10.35 23.43 7.42
CA ALA A 87 9.61 23.11 8.65
C ALA A 87 10.53 22.46 9.68
N GLN A 88 11.36 21.50 9.26
CA GLN A 88 12.29 20.80 10.10
C GLN A 88 13.34 21.74 10.75
N LYS A 89 13.89 22.70 9.98
CA LYS A 89 14.80 23.74 10.52
C LYS A 89 14.16 24.61 11.62
N LYS A 90 12.82 24.73 11.63
CA LYS A 90 12.06 25.40 12.68
C LYS A 90 11.68 24.49 13.85
N GLY A 91 12.19 23.26 13.88
CA GLY A 91 11.88 22.25 14.91
C GLY A 91 10.44 21.76 14.89
N LYS A 92 9.75 21.83 13.75
CA LYS A 92 8.37 21.39 13.57
C LYS A 92 8.28 19.86 13.42
N LEU A 93 7.20 19.26 13.92
CA LEU A 93 6.84 17.87 13.68
C LEU A 93 6.12 17.76 12.35
N ILE A 94 6.61 16.90 11.46
CA ILE A 94 6.11 16.79 10.08
C ILE A 94 5.51 15.40 9.86
N ALA A 95 4.25 15.36 9.41
CA ALA A 95 3.54 14.18 8.97
C ALA A 95 3.44 14.18 7.44
N ARG A 96 4.14 13.25 6.77
CA ARG A 96 4.02 12.97 5.35
C ARG A 96 3.05 11.82 5.17
N VAL A 97 1.80 12.08 4.79
CA VAL A 97 0.70 11.12 4.78
C VAL A 97 0.49 10.56 3.38
N HIS A 98 0.60 9.25 3.26
CA HIS A 98 0.45 8.47 2.02
C HIS A 98 -0.81 7.61 2.07
N THR A 99 -1.43 7.34 0.92
CA THR A 99 -2.50 6.36 0.83
C THR A 99 -1.98 4.93 1.08
N GLY A 100 -2.78 4.08 1.66
CA GLY A 100 -2.43 2.69 1.93
C GLY A 100 -1.21 2.57 2.85
N ASP A 101 -0.16 1.94 2.33
CA ASP A 101 1.15 1.80 2.96
C ASP A 101 2.22 2.56 2.16
N PRO A 102 3.08 3.37 2.80
CA PRO A 102 4.11 4.15 2.11
C PRO A 102 5.13 3.32 1.34
N SER A 103 5.36 2.07 1.75
CA SER A 103 6.37 1.19 1.17
C SER A 103 5.93 0.56 -0.16
N ILE A 104 4.62 0.68 -0.52
CA ILE A 104 4.07 0.11 -1.74
C ILE A 104 3.66 1.24 -2.69
N TYR A 105 4.45 1.49 -3.72
CA TYR A 105 4.26 2.56 -4.71
C TYR A 105 4.12 3.97 -4.12
N GLY A 106 4.67 4.20 -2.92
CA GLY A 106 4.56 5.47 -2.19
C GLY A 106 5.55 6.53 -2.62
N ALA A 107 6.54 6.22 -3.47
CA ALA A 107 7.61 7.14 -3.91
C ALA A 107 8.30 7.85 -2.72
N ILE A 108 8.57 7.10 -1.64
CA ILE A 108 9.20 7.64 -0.44
C ILE A 108 10.73 7.53 -0.47
N ARG A 109 11.30 6.65 -1.30
CA ARG A 109 12.73 6.38 -1.29
C ARG A 109 13.54 7.64 -1.62
N GLU A 110 13.20 8.33 -2.68
CA GLU A 110 13.85 9.57 -3.09
C GLU A 110 13.71 10.69 -2.06
N GLN A 111 12.58 10.75 -1.33
CA GLN A 111 12.39 11.69 -0.23
C GLN A 111 13.30 11.35 0.95
N MET A 112 13.44 10.06 1.30
CA MET A 112 14.31 9.60 2.37
C MET A 112 15.78 9.87 2.04
N ASP A 113 16.22 9.61 0.79
CA ASP A 113 17.59 9.87 0.35
C ASP A 113 17.96 11.35 0.52
N ILE A 114 17.04 12.28 0.16
CA ILE A 114 17.25 13.71 0.39
C ILE A 114 17.31 14.04 1.89
N LEU A 115 16.44 13.44 2.72
CA LEU A 115 16.50 13.65 4.18
C LEU A 115 17.82 13.17 4.78
N ASP A 116 18.35 12.04 4.29
CA ASP A 116 19.66 11.51 4.70
C ASP A 116 20.79 12.50 4.35
N GLU A 117 20.78 13.11 3.15
CA GLU A 117 21.73 14.14 2.74
C GLU A 117 21.72 15.36 3.68
N TYR A 118 20.55 15.75 4.17
CA TYR A 118 20.40 16.84 5.13
C TYR A 118 20.59 16.42 6.58
N GLY A 119 20.84 15.15 6.88
CA GLY A 119 20.98 14.61 8.22
C GLY A 119 19.70 14.71 9.04
N ILE A 120 18.54 14.69 8.39
CA ILE A 120 17.22 14.78 9.02
C ILE A 120 16.71 13.38 9.36
N GLU A 121 16.38 13.15 10.63
CA GLU A 121 15.81 11.88 11.07
C GLU A 121 14.37 11.71 10.58
N TYR A 122 14.03 10.51 10.14
CA TYR A 122 12.66 10.14 9.76
C TYR A 122 12.27 8.76 10.28
N GLU A 123 11.00 8.48 10.23
CA GLU A 123 10.42 7.18 10.60
C GLU A 123 9.28 6.84 9.63
N VAL A 124 9.21 5.57 9.20
CA VAL A 124 8.10 5.07 8.37
C VAL A 124 7.12 4.34 9.27
N ILE A 125 5.87 4.79 9.25
CA ILE A 125 4.75 4.17 9.97
C ILE A 125 3.93 3.39 8.95
N PRO A 126 3.88 2.05 9.03
CA PRO A 126 3.15 1.24 8.08
C PRO A 126 1.65 1.55 8.12
N GLY A 127 0.97 1.22 7.03
CA GLY A 127 -0.47 1.36 6.89
C GLY A 127 -1.10 0.11 6.29
N VAL A 128 -2.43 0.04 6.30
CA VAL A 128 -3.18 -1.02 5.64
C VAL A 128 -3.20 -0.74 4.14
N SER A 129 -2.51 -1.57 3.35
CA SER A 129 -2.48 -1.41 1.90
C SER A 129 -3.81 -1.78 1.24
N SER A 130 -4.11 -1.16 0.10
CA SER A 130 -5.35 -1.36 -0.65
C SER A 130 -5.58 -2.82 -1.08
N PHE A 131 -4.53 -3.62 -1.31
CA PHE A 131 -4.71 -5.01 -1.75
C PHE A 131 -5.31 -5.90 -0.66
N VAL A 132 -4.89 -5.73 0.60
CA VAL A 132 -5.46 -6.49 1.72
C VAL A 132 -6.87 -6.00 2.04
N ALA A 133 -7.13 -4.70 1.93
CA ALA A 133 -8.47 -4.13 2.06
C ALA A 133 -9.41 -4.63 0.96
N ALA A 134 -8.92 -4.78 -0.26
CA ALA A 134 -9.69 -5.32 -1.39
C ALA A 134 -10.08 -6.80 -1.15
N ALA A 135 -9.15 -7.61 -0.63
CA ALA A 135 -9.46 -9.00 -0.27
C ALA A 135 -10.50 -9.07 0.86
N ALA A 136 -10.38 -8.21 1.87
CA ALA A 136 -11.37 -8.10 2.95
C ALA A 136 -12.76 -7.71 2.43
N ALA A 137 -12.83 -6.77 1.48
CA ALA A 137 -14.09 -6.33 0.88
C ALA A 137 -14.87 -7.46 0.18
N ILE A 138 -14.16 -8.44 -0.38
CA ILE A 138 -14.75 -9.63 -1.01
C ILE A 138 -14.72 -10.86 -0.10
N LYS A 139 -14.28 -10.73 1.16
CA LYS A 139 -14.23 -11.80 2.19
C LYS A 139 -13.43 -13.01 1.71
N LYS A 140 -12.26 -12.79 1.12
CA LYS A 140 -11.38 -13.85 0.61
C LYS A 140 -9.99 -13.75 1.23
N GLU A 141 -9.37 -14.91 1.43
CA GLU A 141 -7.98 -15.09 1.85
C GLU A 141 -7.12 -15.45 0.64
N PHE A 142 -6.00 -14.77 0.44
CA PHE A 142 -5.10 -15.01 -0.70
C PHE A 142 -4.38 -16.35 -0.65
N THR A 143 -4.10 -16.83 0.57
CA THR A 143 -3.18 -17.96 0.82
C THR A 143 -3.94 -19.20 1.27
N LEU A 144 -4.50 -19.92 0.30
CA LEU A 144 -5.25 -21.13 0.55
C LEU A 144 -4.39 -22.39 0.27
N PRO A 145 -4.43 -23.43 1.14
CA PRO A 145 -3.78 -24.69 0.87
C PRO A 145 -4.22 -25.28 -0.47
N ASP A 146 -3.25 -25.82 -1.22
CA ASP A 146 -3.40 -26.47 -2.53
C ASP A 146 -3.92 -25.54 -3.66
N VAL A 147 -4.11 -24.26 -3.37
CA VAL A 147 -4.51 -23.24 -4.36
C VAL A 147 -3.39 -22.26 -4.65
N SER A 148 -2.96 -21.50 -3.64
CA SER A 148 -1.83 -20.57 -3.73
C SER A 148 -1.32 -20.22 -2.34
N GLN A 149 0.00 -20.19 -2.18
CA GLN A 149 0.67 -19.76 -0.95
C GLN A 149 1.50 -18.49 -1.19
N THR A 150 1.37 -17.91 -2.40
CA THR A 150 2.14 -16.76 -2.84
C THR A 150 1.20 -15.66 -3.33
N ILE A 151 1.53 -14.43 -2.96
CA ILE A 151 0.85 -13.23 -3.45
C ILE A 151 1.85 -12.43 -4.26
N ILE A 152 1.56 -12.17 -5.53
CA ILE A 152 2.35 -11.30 -6.38
C ILE A 152 1.68 -9.92 -6.41
N CYS A 153 2.32 -8.94 -5.78
CA CYS A 153 1.96 -7.53 -5.89
C CYS A 153 2.72 -6.91 -7.05
N THR A 154 2.02 -6.45 -8.09
CA THR A 154 2.64 -5.88 -9.28
C THR A 154 1.78 -4.78 -9.89
N ARG A 155 2.23 -4.23 -11.00
CA ARG A 155 1.49 -3.31 -11.86
C ARG A 155 1.82 -3.58 -13.33
N LEU A 156 0.95 -3.16 -14.22
CA LEU A 156 1.29 -3.10 -15.63
C LEU A 156 2.20 -1.87 -15.88
N GLU A 157 3.12 -1.99 -16.82
CA GLU A 157 3.85 -0.83 -17.32
C GLU A 157 2.88 0.18 -17.95
N GLY A 158 3.16 1.45 -17.75
CA GLY A 158 2.38 2.55 -18.28
C GLY A 158 3.30 3.71 -18.63
N ARG A 159 3.08 4.89 -18.03
CA ARG A 159 3.98 6.03 -18.19
C ARG A 159 5.40 5.79 -17.66
N THR A 160 5.53 4.87 -16.73
CA THR A 160 6.81 4.44 -16.17
C THR A 160 7.04 2.96 -16.49
N PRO A 161 8.28 2.57 -16.84
CA PRO A 161 8.59 1.19 -17.19
C PRO A 161 8.48 0.24 -15.99
N VAL A 162 8.43 -1.05 -16.29
CA VAL A 162 8.60 -2.17 -15.37
C VAL A 162 9.77 -2.99 -15.91
N PRO A 163 10.65 -3.57 -15.08
CA PRO A 163 11.70 -4.46 -15.55
C PRO A 163 11.12 -5.60 -16.39
N GLU A 164 11.79 -6.00 -17.47
CA GLU A 164 11.29 -7.02 -18.40
C GLU A 164 10.97 -8.36 -17.71
N ALA A 165 11.83 -8.77 -16.77
CA ALA A 165 11.63 -9.99 -15.98
C ALA A 165 10.39 -9.93 -15.07
N GLU A 166 9.92 -8.72 -14.74
CA GLU A 166 8.74 -8.46 -13.92
C GLU A 166 7.51 -8.07 -14.77
N SER A 167 7.54 -8.33 -16.08
CA SER A 167 6.37 -8.12 -16.93
C SER A 167 5.17 -8.91 -16.39
N LEU A 168 3.97 -8.35 -16.53
CA LEU A 168 2.75 -9.01 -16.05
C LEU A 168 2.59 -10.42 -16.62
N GLU A 169 3.01 -10.62 -17.86
CA GLU A 169 3.02 -11.93 -18.52
C GLU A 169 3.99 -12.90 -17.82
N SER A 170 5.24 -12.48 -17.56
CA SER A 170 6.23 -13.30 -16.85
C SER A 170 5.72 -13.71 -15.48
N LEU A 171 5.21 -12.76 -14.69
CA LEU A 171 4.68 -13.02 -13.35
C LEU A 171 3.42 -13.92 -13.37
N ALA A 172 2.56 -13.77 -14.39
CA ALA A 172 1.36 -14.60 -14.56
C ALA A 172 1.69 -16.08 -14.78
N SER A 173 2.89 -16.43 -15.30
CA SER A 173 3.33 -17.81 -15.49
C SER A 173 3.34 -18.64 -14.21
N HIS A 174 3.47 -18.01 -13.05
CA HIS A 174 3.44 -18.66 -11.74
C HIS A 174 2.04 -19.08 -11.29
N LYS A 175 0.97 -18.56 -11.90
CA LYS A 175 -0.44 -18.84 -11.57
C LYS A 175 -0.81 -18.65 -10.10
N CYS A 176 -0.08 -17.75 -9.41
CA CYS A 176 -0.29 -17.41 -8.01
C CYS A 176 -1.49 -16.47 -7.82
N SER A 177 -1.86 -16.19 -6.57
CA SER A 177 -2.73 -15.07 -6.25
C SER A 177 -2.05 -13.75 -6.63
N MET A 178 -2.72 -12.88 -7.37
CA MET A 178 -2.14 -11.60 -7.80
C MET A 178 -2.96 -10.41 -7.32
N ALA A 179 -2.26 -9.35 -6.95
CA ALA A 179 -2.80 -8.03 -6.66
C ALA A 179 -2.14 -7.01 -7.60
N ILE A 180 -2.89 -6.50 -8.59
CA ILE A 180 -2.35 -5.64 -9.63
C ILE A 180 -2.80 -4.20 -9.36
N PHE A 181 -1.81 -3.33 -9.15
CA PHE A 181 -1.98 -1.92 -8.82
C PHE A 181 -2.00 -1.03 -10.07
N LEU A 182 -2.60 0.15 -9.98
CA LEU A 182 -2.47 1.25 -10.95
C LEU A 182 -2.82 0.91 -12.40
N SER A 183 -3.54 -0.20 -12.66
CA SER A 183 -3.65 -0.78 -14.00
C SER A 183 -5.08 -0.90 -14.53
N VAL A 184 -6.10 -0.47 -13.75
CA VAL A 184 -7.51 -0.66 -14.13
C VAL A 184 -7.90 0.06 -15.43
N GLN A 185 -7.25 1.18 -15.77
CA GLN A 185 -7.47 1.89 -17.04
C GLN A 185 -7.05 1.05 -18.26
N MET A 186 -6.16 0.09 -18.05
CA MET A 186 -5.63 -0.79 -19.10
C MET A 186 -6.17 -2.22 -18.94
N ILE A 187 -7.41 -2.36 -18.47
CA ILE A 187 -8.00 -3.68 -18.12
C ILE A 187 -7.97 -4.66 -19.29
N ASP A 188 -8.17 -4.19 -20.53
CA ASP A 188 -8.09 -5.05 -21.71
C ASP A 188 -6.68 -5.64 -21.90
N GLU A 189 -5.65 -4.83 -21.73
CA GLU A 189 -4.26 -5.29 -21.84
C GLU A 189 -3.87 -6.20 -20.64
N VAL A 190 -4.34 -5.87 -19.42
CA VAL A 190 -4.18 -6.73 -18.24
C VAL A 190 -4.75 -8.12 -18.53
N VAL A 191 -5.99 -8.19 -18.97
CA VAL A 191 -6.66 -9.47 -19.30
C VAL A 191 -5.91 -10.22 -20.40
N LYS A 192 -5.55 -9.56 -21.50
CA LYS A 192 -4.83 -10.15 -22.62
C LYS A 192 -3.52 -10.82 -22.17
N ARG A 193 -2.75 -10.17 -21.28
CA ARG A 193 -1.49 -10.74 -20.78
C ARG A 193 -1.70 -11.87 -19.81
N LEU A 194 -2.68 -11.76 -18.92
CA LEU A 194 -3.01 -12.82 -17.97
C LEU A 194 -3.49 -14.09 -18.69
N LEU A 195 -4.27 -13.97 -19.77
CA LEU A 195 -4.77 -15.09 -20.56
C LEU A 195 -3.69 -15.93 -21.27
N LYS A 196 -2.44 -15.48 -21.28
CA LYS A 196 -1.33 -16.29 -21.77
C LYS A 196 -0.99 -17.47 -20.83
N HIS A 197 -1.37 -17.36 -19.56
CA HIS A 197 -1.04 -18.36 -18.54
C HIS A 197 -2.24 -18.77 -17.67
N TYR A 198 -3.17 -17.88 -17.40
CA TYR A 198 -4.39 -18.20 -16.67
C TYR A 198 -5.50 -18.61 -17.62
N ASP A 199 -6.36 -19.49 -17.16
CA ASP A 199 -7.56 -19.88 -17.90
C ASP A 199 -8.56 -18.74 -17.96
N LYS A 200 -9.35 -18.67 -19.04
CA LYS A 200 -10.37 -17.64 -19.23
C LYS A 200 -11.43 -17.62 -18.12
N THR A 201 -11.64 -18.73 -17.46
CA THR A 201 -12.56 -18.90 -16.32
C THR A 201 -11.95 -18.50 -14.97
N THR A 202 -10.64 -18.15 -14.93
CA THR A 202 -9.99 -17.73 -13.68
C THR A 202 -10.72 -16.54 -13.09
N PRO A 203 -11.07 -16.59 -11.77
CA PRO A 203 -11.74 -15.49 -11.12
C PRO A 203 -10.86 -14.24 -11.06
N ILE A 204 -11.52 -13.09 -11.27
CA ILE A 204 -10.92 -11.77 -11.15
C ILE A 204 -11.92 -10.82 -10.48
N ALA A 205 -11.44 -9.97 -9.61
CA ALA A 205 -12.24 -8.95 -8.94
C ALA A 205 -11.59 -7.56 -9.07
N ILE A 206 -12.42 -6.56 -9.27
CA ILE A 206 -12.03 -5.14 -9.30
C ILE A 206 -12.73 -4.46 -8.14
N ILE A 207 -11.94 -3.96 -7.21
CA ILE A 207 -12.45 -3.26 -6.04
C ILE A 207 -12.03 -1.79 -6.14
N GLN A 208 -12.98 -0.93 -6.50
CA GLN A 208 -12.76 0.51 -6.55
C GLN A 208 -13.02 1.09 -5.17
N LYS A 209 -12.11 1.93 -4.70
CA LYS A 209 -12.21 2.64 -3.43
C LYS A 209 -12.53 1.69 -2.26
N ALA A 210 -11.74 0.61 -2.11
CA ALA A 210 -11.90 -0.33 -1.01
C ALA A 210 -11.96 0.40 0.33
N THR A 211 -12.99 0.11 1.14
CA THR A 211 -13.30 0.70 2.45
C THR A 211 -13.85 2.13 2.45
N TRP A 212 -13.98 2.78 1.32
CA TRP A 212 -14.69 4.06 1.21
C TRP A 212 -16.21 3.83 1.19
N GLU A 213 -17.00 4.86 1.55
CA GLU A 213 -18.47 4.80 1.49
C GLU A 213 -19.00 4.50 0.08
N ASP A 214 -18.34 5.01 -0.95
CA ASP A 214 -18.67 4.78 -2.35
C ASP A 214 -17.89 3.62 -2.99
N GLN A 215 -17.46 2.64 -2.18
CA GLN A 215 -16.84 1.42 -2.65
C GLN A 215 -17.67 0.71 -3.70
N LYS A 216 -17.02 0.26 -4.78
CA LYS A 216 -17.64 -0.62 -5.78
C LYS A 216 -16.84 -1.91 -5.89
N VAL A 217 -17.56 -3.03 -6.03
CA VAL A 217 -16.98 -4.36 -6.26
C VAL A 217 -17.56 -4.93 -7.54
N VAL A 218 -16.69 -5.30 -8.46
CA VAL A 218 -17.06 -6.00 -9.70
C VAL A 218 -16.32 -7.32 -9.74
N MET A 219 -17.03 -8.43 -9.81
CA MET A 219 -16.46 -9.77 -9.87
C MET A 219 -16.86 -10.46 -11.19
N GLY A 220 -15.95 -11.23 -11.73
CA GLY A 220 -16.15 -11.99 -12.96
C GLY A 220 -15.03 -12.97 -13.20
N THR A 221 -14.84 -13.33 -14.44
CA THR A 221 -13.73 -14.13 -14.93
C THR A 221 -12.86 -13.30 -15.87
N LEU A 222 -11.67 -13.78 -16.21
CA LEU A 222 -10.82 -13.10 -17.19
C LEU A 222 -11.54 -12.90 -18.55
N GLU A 223 -12.51 -13.76 -18.87
CA GLU A 223 -13.31 -13.64 -20.10
C GLU A 223 -14.31 -12.46 -20.04
N THR A 224 -14.83 -12.13 -18.86
CA THR A 224 -15.97 -11.20 -18.73
C THR A 224 -15.62 -9.85 -18.09
N ILE A 225 -14.54 -9.78 -17.34
CA ILE A 225 -14.27 -8.63 -16.47
C ILE A 225 -14.08 -7.30 -17.20
N ALA A 226 -13.46 -7.32 -18.39
CA ALA A 226 -13.18 -6.09 -19.12
C ALA A 226 -14.47 -5.34 -19.50
N GLU A 227 -15.49 -6.07 -19.95
CA GLU A 227 -16.81 -5.51 -20.27
C GLU A 227 -17.53 -4.99 -19.03
N LEU A 228 -17.46 -5.76 -17.94
CA LEU A 228 -18.08 -5.36 -16.66
C LEU A 228 -17.46 -4.07 -16.11
N VAL A 229 -16.14 -3.94 -16.14
CA VAL A 229 -15.42 -2.73 -15.72
C VAL A 229 -15.83 -1.51 -16.56
N LYS A 230 -15.94 -1.67 -17.87
CA LYS A 230 -16.39 -0.60 -18.78
C LYS A 230 -17.83 -0.20 -18.51
N LYS A 231 -18.73 -1.17 -18.29
CA LYS A 231 -20.14 -0.92 -17.93
C LYS A 231 -20.27 -0.12 -16.64
N GLU A 232 -19.48 -0.47 -15.60
CA GLU A 232 -19.45 0.22 -14.32
C GLU A 232 -18.64 1.52 -14.33
N LYS A 233 -18.00 1.86 -15.46
CA LYS A 233 -17.19 3.09 -15.67
C LYS A 233 -16.06 3.23 -14.65
N ILE A 234 -15.45 2.11 -14.25
CA ILE A 234 -14.31 2.12 -13.32
C ILE A 234 -13.04 2.42 -14.10
N THR A 235 -12.42 3.57 -13.84
CA THR A 235 -11.23 4.03 -14.58
C THR A 235 -10.03 4.30 -13.69
N LYS A 236 -10.19 4.43 -12.38
CA LYS A 236 -9.12 4.77 -11.44
C LYS A 236 -9.42 4.32 -10.01
N THR A 237 -8.43 4.39 -9.15
CA THR A 237 -8.54 4.11 -7.70
C THR A 237 -9.15 2.73 -7.44
N ALA A 238 -8.68 1.73 -8.19
CA ALA A 238 -9.19 0.37 -8.09
C ALA A 238 -8.04 -0.63 -7.98
N GLN A 239 -8.23 -1.62 -7.13
CA GLN A 239 -7.37 -2.78 -6.99
C GLN A 239 -7.90 -3.92 -7.86
N ILE A 240 -7.01 -4.57 -8.60
CA ILE A 240 -7.33 -5.76 -9.37
C ILE A 240 -6.81 -6.97 -8.60
N LEU A 241 -7.66 -7.93 -8.32
CA LEU A 241 -7.31 -9.22 -7.71
C LEU A 241 -7.57 -10.34 -8.68
N VAL A 242 -6.60 -11.26 -8.83
CA VAL A 242 -6.69 -12.38 -9.80
C VAL A 242 -6.25 -13.68 -9.13
N GLY A 243 -6.99 -14.75 -9.37
CA GLY A 243 -6.57 -16.10 -8.97
C GLY A 243 -7.66 -16.96 -8.38
N ASN A 244 -7.38 -18.25 -8.32
CA ASN A 244 -8.32 -19.27 -7.85
C ASN A 244 -8.62 -19.21 -6.35
N PHE A 245 -7.88 -18.39 -5.57
CA PHE A 245 -8.19 -18.15 -4.16
C PHE A 245 -9.60 -17.54 -3.96
N MET A 246 -10.19 -16.96 -4.99
CA MET A 246 -11.56 -16.47 -4.97
C MET A 246 -12.62 -17.56 -5.22
N GLY A 247 -12.21 -18.75 -5.66
CA GLY A 247 -13.06 -19.91 -5.83
C GLY A 247 -13.52 -20.52 -4.51
N ASN A 248 -14.15 -21.70 -4.60
CA ASN A 248 -14.68 -22.43 -3.45
C ASN A 248 -13.96 -23.77 -3.22
N GLU A 249 -13.07 -24.16 -4.13
CA GLU A 249 -12.32 -25.42 -4.06
C GLU A 249 -10.96 -25.14 -3.42
N TYR A 250 -10.76 -25.64 -2.21
CA TYR A 250 -9.50 -25.55 -1.47
C TYR A 250 -9.45 -26.60 -0.37
N SER A 251 -8.26 -27.03 0.02
CA SER A 251 -8.04 -27.90 1.16
C SER A 251 -8.10 -27.12 2.47
N LYS A 252 -8.65 -27.72 3.52
CA LYS A 252 -8.63 -27.12 4.85
C LYS A 252 -7.20 -27.02 5.39
N SER A 253 -6.90 -25.93 6.09
CA SER A 253 -5.62 -25.78 6.77
C SER A 253 -5.43 -26.88 7.82
N LYS A 254 -4.29 -27.57 7.77
CA LYS A 254 -3.91 -28.55 8.80
C LYS A 254 -3.76 -27.93 10.19
N LEU A 255 -3.56 -26.62 10.28
CA LEU A 255 -3.37 -25.92 11.56
C LEU A 255 -4.52 -26.17 12.55
N TYR A 256 -5.76 -26.30 12.05
CA TYR A 256 -6.94 -26.56 12.87
C TYR A 256 -7.37 -28.03 12.87
N ASP A 257 -6.64 -28.92 12.20
CA ASP A 257 -6.90 -30.34 12.19
C ASP A 257 -6.69 -30.92 13.60
N LYS A 258 -7.58 -31.84 14.00
CA LYS A 258 -7.52 -32.49 15.33
C LYS A 258 -6.25 -33.29 15.53
N ALA A 259 -5.76 -33.95 14.48
CA ALA A 259 -4.56 -34.78 14.51
C ALA A 259 -3.27 -33.97 14.42
N PHE A 260 -3.33 -32.63 14.10
CA PHE A 260 -2.14 -31.82 13.93
C PHE A 260 -1.59 -31.34 15.27
N SER A 261 -0.35 -31.75 15.58
CA SER A 261 0.40 -31.27 16.75
C SER A 261 1.22 -30.04 16.42
N HIS A 262 1.21 -29.05 17.31
CA HIS A 262 2.09 -27.89 17.27
C HIS A 262 2.48 -27.48 18.71
N GLU A 263 3.35 -26.48 18.85
CA GLU A 263 3.92 -26.04 20.13
C GLU A 263 2.90 -25.90 21.28
N PHE A 264 1.68 -25.44 20.96
CA PHE A 264 0.63 -25.16 21.96
C PHE A 264 -0.50 -26.20 21.99
N ARG A 265 -0.47 -27.22 21.10
CA ARG A 265 -1.51 -28.26 21.03
C ARG A 265 -0.96 -29.58 20.58
N LYS A 266 -1.24 -30.63 21.36
CA LYS A 266 -1.03 -32.03 20.91
C LYS A 266 -2.23 -32.49 20.09
N GLY A 267 -1.97 -33.09 18.94
CA GLY A 267 -2.99 -33.73 18.12
C GLY A 267 -3.58 -34.94 18.86
N ILE A 268 -4.83 -35.26 18.56
CA ILE A 268 -5.52 -36.45 19.04
C ILE A 268 -5.32 -37.49 17.94
N GLU A 269 -4.65 -38.61 18.29
CA GLU A 269 -4.61 -39.81 17.43
C GLU A 269 -5.99 -40.47 17.47
N GLU A 270 -6.56 -40.79 16.28
CA GLU A 270 -7.80 -41.54 16.18
C GLU A 270 -7.56 -43.05 16.46
#